data_e161a330b8a14743edc7857e5588e46c
#
_entry.id   e161a330b8a14743edc7857e5588e46c
#
_cell.length_a   1.000
_cell.length_b   1.000
_cell.length_c   1.000
_cell.angle_alpha   90.00
_cell.angle_beta   90.00
_cell.angle_gamma   90.00
#
_symmetry.space_group_name_H-M   'P 1'
#
loop_
_entity.id
_entity.type
_entity.pdbx_description
1 polymer ?
#
loop_
_entity_poly.entity_id
_entity_poly.type
_entity_poly.pdbx_seq_one_letter_code
_entity_poly.pdbx_strand_id
1 'polypeptide(L)'
;MKKTLSKKSASMHSVSEKPASKRPAVKPAPSVAAARAQLRALSDPKTLAGLSRYAIPSDGAFGVPVGGIRAYAKALGRQHALALALWRTGQYECRMLACFLADPEAITPAEMDAWTKSFDSWAICDTACFHIFDRTPHAFAKVRKWARSRDEFVKRAAFALLASIALHDKEAPDEPFIASLPLIERAASDERNFVKKGVSWALRGIGKRRSPELRKHARALATRLAASEDASARWVGRDALRDLARAVAAPKRSRASADTRKSSR
;
A
#
# COMPACT_ATOMS: atom_id res chain seq x y z
N MET A 1 -65.96 -2.08 -38.61
CA MET A 1 -64.98 -2.91 -37.88
C MET A 1 -64.11 -1.99 -37.06
N LYS A 2 -64.35 -1.91 -35.73
CA LYS A 2 -63.62 -1.06 -34.79
C LYS A 2 -62.44 -1.85 -34.18
N LYS A 3 -61.20 -1.35 -34.35
CA LYS A 3 -59.99 -1.92 -33.71
C LYS A 3 -59.75 -1.15 -32.39
N THR A 4 -59.82 -1.88 -31.32
CA THR A 4 -59.51 -1.44 -29.95
C THR A 4 -57.98 -1.43 -29.74
N LEU A 5 -57.46 -0.28 -29.31
CA LEU A 5 -56.06 -0.10 -28.88
C LEU A 5 -55.93 -0.38 -27.37
N SER A 6 -55.17 -1.40 -27.04
CA SER A 6 -54.82 -1.77 -25.66
C SER A 6 -53.69 -0.86 -25.16
N LYS A 7 -53.94 -0.11 -24.05
CA LYS A 7 -52.93 0.64 -23.31
C LYS A 7 -52.13 -0.31 -22.40
N LYS A 8 -50.81 -0.46 -22.67
CA LYS A 8 -49.89 -1.09 -21.72
C LYS A 8 -49.48 -0.04 -20.66
N SER A 9 -49.81 -0.32 -19.43
CA SER A 9 -49.36 0.40 -18.24
C SER A 9 -47.90 0.11 -17.97
N ALA A 10 -47.05 1.15 -17.93
CA ALA A 10 -45.66 1.08 -17.52
C ALA A 10 -45.57 1.13 -15.99
N SER A 11 -45.09 0.04 -15.39
CA SER A 11 -44.80 -0.04 -13.97
C SER A 11 -43.49 0.71 -13.68
N MET A 12 -43.57 1.81 -12.96
CA MET A 12 -42.41 2.54 -12.42
C MET A 12 -41.87 1.74 -11.22
N HIS A 13 -40.68 1.16 -11.39
CA HIS A 13 -39.93 0.61 -10.26
C HIS A 13 -39.31 1.76 -9.47
N SER A 14 -39.75 1.95 -8.24
CA SER A 14 -39.16 2.86 -7.28
C SER A 14 -37.78 2.31 -6.84
N VAL A 15 -36.73 3.02 -7.19
CA VAL A 15 -35.38 2.76 -6.68
C VAL A 15 -35.35 3.21 -5.22
N SER A 16 -35.27 2.25 -4.30
CA SER A 16 -35.08 2.53 -2.88
C SER A 16 -33.66 3.05 -2.64
N GLU A 17 -33.52 4.35 -2.38
CA GLU A 17 -32.28 4.95 -1.90
C GLU A 17 -31.94 4.37 -0.52
N LYS A 18 -30.79 3.67 -0.44
CA LYS A 18 -30.20 3.29 0.84
C LYS A 18 -29.82 4.57 1.62
N PRO A 19 -30.19 4.67 2.91
CA PRO A 19 -29.81 5.83 3.70
C PRO A 19 -28.30 5.93 3.80
N ALA A 20 -27.74 7.11 3.48
CA ALA A 20 -26.33 7.44 3.64
C ALA A 20 -25.91 7.17 5.09
N SER A 21 -24.91 6.30 5.28
CA SER A 21 -24.38 6.02 6.60
C SER A 21 -23.83 7.31 7.21
N LYS A 22 -24.30 7.67 8.41
CA LYS A 22 -23.82 8.83 9.16
C LYS A 22 -22.31 8.70 9.36
N ARG A 23 -21.52 9.49 8.65
CA ARG A 23 -20.09 9.64 8.94
C ARG A 23 -19.93 10.09 10.39
N PRO A 24 -19.09 9.41 11.20
CA PRO A 24 -18.85 9.84 12.58
C PRO A 24 -18.31 11.28 12.57
N ALA A 25 -18.73 12.10 13.55
CA ALA A 25 -18.28 13.48 13.68
C ALA A 25 -16.74 13.53 13.72
N VAL A 26 -16.15 14.21 12.75
CA VAL A 26 -14.70 14.40 12.65
C VAL A 26 -14.27 15.31 13.79
N LYS A 27 -13.38 14.85 14.66
CA LYS A 27 -12.77 15.70 15.71
C LYS A 27 -12.04 16.86 15.03
N PRO A 28 -12.03 18.07 15.62
CA PRO A 28 -11.29 19.20 15.05
C PRO A 28 -9.80 18.81 14.94
N ALA A 29 -9.22 19.11 13.76
CA ALA A 29 -7.82 18.83 13.50
C ALA A 29 -6.94 19.75 14.39
N PRO A 30 -5.87 19.21 15.01
CA PRO A 30 -4.88 20.07 15.65
C PRO A 30 -4.12 20.88 14.58
N SER A 31 -3.49 21.98 15.00
CA SER A 31 -2.54 22.67 14.13
C SER A 31 -1.31 21.80 13.85
N VAL A 32 -0.58 22.10 12.76
CA VAL A 32 0.70 21.43 12.46
C VAL A 32 1.68 21.54 13.63
N ALA A 33 1.73 22.72 14.27
CA ALA A 33 2.59 22.96 15.43
C ALA A 33 2.22 22.05 16.61
N ALA A 34 0.92 21.93 16.92
CA ALA A 34 0.44 21.05 17.98
C ALA A 34 0.72 19.56 17.66
N ALA A 35 0.50 19.14 16.41
CA ALA A 35 0.81 17.78 16.00
C ALA A 35 2.30 17.45 16.11
N ARG A 36 3.19 18.39 15.73
CA ARG A 36 4.64 18.26 15.89
C ARG A 36 5.06 18.21 17.36
N ALA A 37 4.48 19.05 18.20
CA ALA A 37 4.75 19.04 19.64
C ALA A 37 4.37 17.69 20.27
N GLN A 38 3.21 17.14 19.90
CA GLN A 38 2.78 15.82 20.35
C GLN A 38 3.71 14.70 19.86
N LEU A 39 4.17 14.74 18.60
CA LEU A 39 5.17 13.79 18.11
C LEU A 39 6.48 13.88 18.87
N ARG A 40 6.98 15.10 19.17
CA ARG A 40 8.18 15.28 19.99
C ARG A 40 8.02 14.73 21.41
N ALA A 41 6.85 14.87 22.01
CA ALA A 41 6.56 14.30 23.32
C ALA A 41 6.58 12.77 23.35
N LEU A 42 6.46 12.12 22.18
CA LEU A 42 6.51 10.66 22.01
C LEU A 42 7.91 10.17 21.60
N SER A 43 8.92 11.03 21.54
CA SER A 43 10.28 10.65 21.12
C SER A 43 10.92 9.66 22.08
N ASP A 44 11.72 8.76 21.52
CA ASP A 44 12.52 7.78 22.22
C ASP A 44 13.96 7.80 21.66
N PRO A 45 14.96 8.11 22.50
CA PRO A 45 16.35 8.17 22.05
C PRO A 45 16.86 6.87 21.41
N LYS A 46 16.37 5.71 21.86
CA LYS A 46 16.76 4.40 21.29
C LYS A 46 16.23 4.25 19.87
N THR A 47 14.99 4.70 19.64
CA THR A 47 14.38 4.72 18.30
C THR A 47 15.17 5.66 17.39
N LEU A 48 15.51 6.87 17.83
CA LEU A 48 16.29 7.82 17.07
C LEU A 48 17.65 7.25 16.65
N ALA A 49 18.41 6.72 17.62
CA ALA A 49 19.70 6.09 17.36
C ALA A 49 19.61 4.87 16.42
N GLY A 50 18.45 4.23 16.36
CA GLY A 50 18.20 3.06 15.51
C GLY A 50 17.91 3.37 14.04
N LEU A 51 17.50 4.58 13.68
CA LEU A 51 17.05 4.92 12.32
C LEU A 51 18.11 4.65 11.25
N SER A 52 19.34 5.04 11.51
CA SER A 52 20.47 4.88 10.57
C SER A 52 20.77 3.42 10.24
N ARG A 53 20.56 2.48 11.17
CA ARG A 53 20.73 1.03 10.93
C ARG A 53 19.79 0.51 9.84
N TYR A 54 18.66 1.17 9.65
CA TYR A 54 17.67 0.85 8.64
C TYR A 54 17.75 1.73 7.40
N ALA A 55 18.85 2.50 7.26
CA ALA A 55 19.03 3.48 6.19
C ALA A 55 17.84 4.46 6.10
N ILE A 56 17.34 4.92 7.24
CA ILE A 56 16.35 5.97 7.35
C ILE A 56 17.08 7.25 7.77
N PRO A 57 16.95 8.38 7.03
CA PRO A 57 17.55 9.65 7.43
C PRO A 57 17.09 10.06 8.82
N SER A 58 18.05 10.33 9.71
CA SER A 58 17.77 10.71 11.10
C SER A 58 17.93 12.21 11.37
N ASP A 59 18.41 12.96 10.38
CA ASP A 59 18.57 14.41 10.49
C ASP A 59 17.20 15.08 10.67
N GLY A 60 17.06 15.82 11.77
CA GLY A 60 15.80 16.45 12.15
C GLY A 60 14.68 15.48 12.60
N ALA A 61 14.91 14.17 12.65
CA ALA A 61 13.92 13.21 13.13
C ALA A 61 13.72 13.32 14.65
N PHE A 62 12.55 12.98 15.14
CA PHE A 62 12.23 12.98 16.58
C PHE A 62 12.53 11.63 17.25
N GLY A 63 12.61 10.56 16.48
CA GLY A 63 12.77 9.21 17.00
C GLY A 63 11.50 8.64 17.62
N VAL A 64 10.34 8.88 17.01
CA VAL A 64 9.07 8.33 17.52
C VAL A 64 8.88 6.90 17.03
N PRO A 65 8.65 5.92 17.93
CA PRO A 65 8.29 4.57 17.51
C PRO A 65 7.04 4.58 16.62
N VAL A 66 7.04 3.81 15.53
CA VAL A 66 5.91 3.76 14.56
C VAL A 66 4.59 3.41 15.26
N GLY A 67 4.62 2.58 16.31
CA GLY A 67 3.46 2.27 17.14
C GLY A 67 2.84 3.51 17.78
N GLY A 68 3.67 4.43 18.29
CA GLY A 68 3.23 5.72 18.86
C GLY A 68 2.59 6.62 17.80
N ILE A 69 3.21 6.73 16.61
CA ILE A 69 2.64 7.50 15.49
C ILE A 69 1.27 6.94 15.08
N ARG A 70 1.14 5.61 14.97
CA ARG A 70 -0.13 4.96 14.64
C ARG A 70 -1.21 5.17 15.71
N ALA A 71 -0.84 5.09 16.98
CA ALA A 71 -1.76 5.34 18.08
C ALA A 71 -2.28 6.79 18.04
N TYR A 72 -1.39 7.75 17.80
CA TYR A 72 -1.76 9.15 17.65
C TYR A 72 -2.66 9.38 16.43
N ALA A 73 -2.31 8.81 15.27
CA ALA A 73 -3.15 8.89 14.07
C ALA A 73 -4.54 8.30 14.31
N LYS A 74 -4.63 7.15 15.01
CA LYS A 74 -5.92 6.53 15.37
C LYS A 74 -6.78 7.45 16.25
N ALA A 75 -6.17 8.19 17.19
CA ALA A 75 -6.88 9.13 18.05
C ALA A 75 -7.43 10.34 17.28
N LEU A 76 -6.71 10.79 16.22
CA LEU A 76 -7.13 11.90 15.37
C LEU A 76 -8.19 11.48 14.32
N GLY A 77 -8.14 10.24 13.84
CA GLY A 77 -8.92 9.80 12.69
C GLY A 77 -8.40 10.37 11.35
N ARG A 78 -9.19 10.27 10.29
CA ARG A 78 -8.85 10.82 8.97
C ARG A 78 -8.86 12.35 9.01
N GLN A 79 -7.76 12.97 8.59
CA GLN A 79 -7.53 14.41 8.61
C GLN A 79 -6.73 14.81 7.36
N HIS A 80 -7.36 14.75 6.18
CA HIS A 80 -6.64 14.90 4.90
C HIS A 80 -5.89 16.24 4.77
N ALA A 81 -6.54 17.35 5.10
CA ALA A 81 -5.91 18.68 5.05
C ALA A 81 -4.68 18.78 5.98
N LEU A 82 -4.78 18.23 7.20
CA LEU A 82 -3.66 18.16 8.12
C LEU A 82 -2.54 17.27 7.56
N ALA A 83 -2.87 16.15 6.93
CA ALA A 83 -1.89 15.26 6.31
C ALA A 83 -1.08 15.98 5.23
N LEU A 84 -1.73 16.74 4.34
CA LEU A 84 -1.06 17.54 3.32
C LEU A 84 -0.14 18.59 3.95
N ALA A 85 -0.58 19.25 5.01
CA ALA A 85 0.22 20.26 5.71
C ALA A 85 1.43 19.64 6.45
N LEU A 86 1.24 18.49 7.10
CA LEU A 86 2.32 17.73 7.74
C LEU A 86 3.34 17.22 6.73
N TRP A 87 2.90 16.75 5.56
CA TRP A 87 3.79 16.31 4.49
C TRP A 87 4.77 17.39 4.06
N ARG A 88 4.28 18.63 3.90
CA ARG A 88 5.10 19.79 3.49
C ARG A 88 6.20 20.16 4.48
N THR A 89 6.13 19.70 5.73
CA THR A 89 7.21 19.95 6.72
C THR A 89 8.53 19.25 6.38
N GLY A 90 8.50 18.24 5.52
CA GLY A 90 9.66 17.43 5.18
C GLY A 90 10.13 16.48 6.28
N GLN A 91 9.60 16.59 7.49
CA GLN A 91 10.07 15.85 8.65
C GLN A 91 9.57 14.41 8.67
N TYR A 92 10.43 13.48 9.03
CA TYR A 92 10.17 12.04 8.96
C TYR A 92 8.87 11.64 9.66
N GLU A 93 8.71 11.93 10.94
CA GLU A 93 7.51 11.53 11.71
C GLU A 93 6.25 12.26 11.27
N CYS A 94 6.39 13.50 10.80
CA CYS A 94 5.26 14.24 10.23
C CYS A 94 4.77 13.59 8.93
N ARG A 95 5.69 13.16 8.04
CA ARG A 95 5.37 12.42 6.82
C ARG A 95 4.77 11.05 7.15
N MET A 96 5.31 10.34 8.15
CA MET A 96 4.75 9.08 8.62
C MET A 96 3.31 9.26 9.15
N LEU A 97 3.09 10.30 9.98
CA LEU A 97 1.75 10.63 10.49
C LEU A 97 0.80 11.01 9.33
N ALA A 98 1.28 11.79 8.36
CA ALA A 98 0.50 12.14 7.17
C ALA A 98 0.01 10.89 6.42
N CYS A 99 0.85 9.85 6.28
CA CYS A 99 0.46 8.59 5.67
C CYS A 99 -0.71 7.89 6.38
N PHE A 100 -0.85 8.07 7.69
CA PHE A 100 -1.94 7.46 8.46
C PHE A 100 -3.20 8.34 8.52
N LEU A 101 -3.06 9.66 8.32
CA LEU A 101 -4.18 10.61 8.38
C LEU A 101 -4.84 10.90 7.03
N ALA A 102 -4.09 10.75 5.93
CA ALA A 102 -4.60 11.09 4.61
C ALA A 102 -5.78 10.19 4.20
N ASP A 103 -6.68 10.77 3.42
CA ASP A 103 -7.85 10.09 2.89
C ASP A 103 -7.56 9.57 1.47
N PRO A 104 -7.62 8.24 1.24
CA PRO A 104 -7.42 7.66 -0.09
C PRO A 104 -8.45 8.12 -1.13
N GLU A 105 -9.65 8.54 -0.71
CA GLU A 105 -10.69 9.04 -1.61
C GLU A 105 -10.45 10.50 -2.01
N ALA A 106 -9.68 11.26 -1.21
CA ALA A 106 -9.43 12.68 -1.43
C ALA A 106 -8.08 12.96 -2.08
N ILE A 107 -7.09 12.05 -1.94
CA ILE A 107 -5.75 12.27 -2.49
C ILE A 107 -5.77 12.21 -4.01
N THR A 108 -5.29 13.28 -4.65
CA THR A 108 -5.27 13.42 -6.10
C THR A 108 -4.08 12.69 -6.74
N PRO A 109 -4.17 12.35 -8.04
CA PRO A 109 -3.02 11.82 -8.78
C PRO A 109 -1.78 12.73 -8.75
N ALA A 110 -1.97 14.05 -8.74
CA ALA A 110 -0.87 15.01 -8.67
C ALA A 110 -0.19 14.99 -7.29
N GLU A 111 -0.96 14.90 -6.21
CA GLU A 111 -0.42 14.78 -4.86
C GLU A 111 0.32 13.46 -4.67
N MET A 112 -0.19 12.34 -5.21
CA MET A 112 0.53 11.06 -5.21
C MET A 112 1.89 11.20 -5.89
N ASP A 113 1.97 11.86 -7.05
CA ASP A 113 3.23 12.08 -7.76
C ASP A 113 4.18 13.00 -6.97
N ALA A 114 3.65 14.08 -6.39
CA ALA A 114 4.44 15.02 -5.59
C ALA A 114 5.00 14.35 -4.32
N TRP A 115 4.20 13.55 -3.62
CA TRP A 115 4.67 12.80 -2.46
C TRP A 115 5.75 11.79 -2.87
N THR A 116 5.49 11.01 -3.90
CA THR A 116 6.43 9.98 -4.39
C THR A 116 7.76 10.57 -4.83
N LYS A 117 7.77 11.72 -5.50
CA LYS A 117 8.99 12.43 -5.91
C LYS A 117 9.81 12.93 -4.71
N SER A 118 9.18 13.15 -3.56
CA SER A 118 9.85 13.63 -2.34
C SER A 118 10.27 12.51 -1.38
N PHE A 119 10.14 11.23 -1.75
CA PHE A 119 10.59 10.12 -0.91
C PHE A 119 12.11 10.11 -0.80
N ASP A 120 12.58 10.03 0.43
CA ASP A 120 13.99 9.97 0.83
C ASP A 120 14.34 8.68 1.57
N SER A 121 13.36 7.84 1.84
CA SER A 121 13.54 6.56 2.52
C SER A 121 12.50 5.52 2.11
N TRP A 122 12.88 4.26 2.23
CA TRP A 122 11.97 3.14 2.02
C TRP A 122 10.80 3.13 3.01
N ALA A 123 11.02 3.61 4.24
CA ALA A 123 10.00 3.59 5.28
C ALA A 123 8.81 4.49 4.94
N ILE A 124 9.06 5.72 4.47
CA ILE A 124 8.02 6.64 4.00
C ILE A 124 7.36 6.10 2.74
N CYS A 125 8.18 5.65 1.76
CA CYS A 125 7.71 5.08 0.51
C CYS A 125 6.71 3.94 0.72
N ASP A 126 7.12 2.94 1.52
CA ASP A 126 6.28 1.76 1.77
C ASP A 126 5.04 2.11 2.58
N THR A 127 5.17 3.01 3.58
CA THR A 127 4.03 3.42 4.40
C THR A 127 2.98 4.15 3.58
N ALA A 128 3.37 5.05 2.67
CA ALA A 128 2.44 5.74 1.77
C ALA A 128 1.75 4.74 0.82
N CYS A 129 2.51 3.83 0.21
CA CYS A 129 1.97 2.80 -0.68
C CYS A 129 0.95 1.91 0.06
N PHE A 130 1.26 1.49 1.29
CA PHE A 130 0.53 0.49 2.05
C PHE A 130 -0.72 1.02 2.77
N HIS A 131 -0.75 2.31 3.09
CA HIS A 131 -1.84 2.90 3.89
C HIS A 131 -2.76 3.83 3.12
N ILE A 132 -2.32 4.31 1.95
CA ILE A 132 -3.08 5.28 1.17
C ILE A 132 -3.19 4.85 -0.29
N PHE A 133 -2.04 4.74 -0.99
CA PHE A 133 -2.01 4.71 -2.46
C PHE A 133 -2.65 3.45 -3.04
N ASP A 134 -2.54 2.31 -2.36
CA ASP A 134 -3.14 1.04 -2.77
C ASP A 134 -4.67 1.01 -2.71
N ARG A 135 -5.27 1.99 -2.03
CA ARG A 135 -6.73 2.14 -1.91
C ARG A 135 -7.31 3.16 -2.88
N THR A 136 -6.48 3.76 -3.72
CA THR A 136 -6.91 4.75 -4.70
C THR A 136 -7.26 4.09 -6.02
N PRO A 137 -8.21 4.65 -6.81
CA PRO A 137 -8.51 4.14 -8.15
C PRO A 137 -7.34 4.36 -9.13
N HIS A 138 -6.32 5.13 -8.73
CA HIS A 138 -5.17 5.49 -9.53
C HIS A 138 -3.99 4.52 -9.40
N ALA A 139 -4.07 3.55 -8.47
CA ALA A 139 -2.94 2.72 -8.04
C ALA A 139 -2.22 2.03 -9.20
N PHE A 140 -2.91 1.24 -10.04
CA PHE A 140 -2.28 0.57 -11.18
C PHE A 140 -1.72 1.52 -12.24
N ALA A 141 -2.35 2.68 -12.46
CA ALA A 141 -1.80 3.71 -13.36
C ALA A 141 -0.48 4.27 -12.83
N LYS A 142 -0.38 4.48 -11.51
CA LYS A 142 0.85 4.91 -10.84
C LYS A 142 1.94 3.85 -10.88
N VAL A 143 1.61 2.58 -10.69
CA VAL A 143 2.56 1.47 -10.88
C VAL A 143 3.21 1.55 -12.26
N ARG A 144 2.41 1.65 -13.33
CA ARG A 144 2.94 1.74 -14.70
C ARG A 144 3.80 2.98 -14.94
N LYS A 145 3.41 4.12 -14.39
CA LYS A 145 4.15 5.38 -14.50
C LYS A 145 5.49 5.32 -13.77
N TRP A 146 5.46 4.99 -12.49
CA TRP A 146 6.62 5.07 -11.61
C TRP A 146 7.66 3.96 -11.85
N ALA A 147 7.26 2.79 -12.35
CA ALA A 147 8.17 1.71 -12.72
C ALA A 147 9.23 2.11 -13.77
N ARG A 148 8.95 3.17 -14.55
CA ARG A 148 9.85 3.69 -15.58
C ARG A 148 10.79 4.80 -15.06
N SER A 149 10.63 5.23 -13.80
CA SER A 149 11.42 6.31 -13.24
C SER A 149 12.90 5.93 -13.11
N ARG A 150 13.77 6.93 -13.23
CA ARG A 150 15.20 6.81 -12.88
C ARG A 150 15.45 7.05 -11.40
N ASP A 151 14.54 7.74 -10.70
CA ASP A 151 14.65 8.01 -9.26
C ASP A 151 14.40 6.72 -8.46
N GLU A 152 15.30 6.41 -7.54
CA GLU A 152 15.30 5.16 -6.80
C GLU A 152 14.00 4.91 -6.05
N PHE A 153 13.58 5.88 -5.22
CA PHE A 153 12.38 5.70 -4.40
C PHE A 153 11.08 5.84 -5.20
N VAL A 154 11.07 6.59 -6.31
CA VAL A 154 9.92 6.59 -7.22
C VAL A 154 9.75 5.22 -7.89
N LYS A 155 10.85 4.62 -8.35
CA LYS A 155 10.81 3.26 -8.92
C LYS A 155 10.47 2.23 -7.84
N ARG A 156 11.02 2.33 -6.62
CA ARG A 156 10.63 1.49 -5.49
C ARG A 156 9.13 1.58 -5.23
N ALA A 157 8.57 2.79 -5.21
CA ALA A 157 7.15 3.03 -4.95
C ALA A 157 6.24 2.27 -5.92
N ALA A 158 6.61 2.14 -7.20
CA ALA A 158 5.85 1.34 -8.15
C ALA A 158 5.68 -0.11 -7.67
N PHE A 159 6.76 -0.73 -7.23
CA PHE A 159 6.75 -2.14 -6.83
C PHE A 159 6.24 -2.34 -5.40
N ALA A 160 6.49 -1.41 -4.48
CA ALA A 160 5.88 -1.42 -3.15
C ALA A 160 4.35 -1.27 -3.26
N LEU A 161 3.88 -0.39 -4.14
CA LEU A 161 2.45 -0.20 -4.41
C LEU A 161 1.81 -1.47 -5.00
N LEU A 162 2.47 -2.09 -6.00
CA LEU A 162 1.99 -3.34 -6.59
C LEU A 162 1.92 -4.48 -5.57
N ALA A 163 2.90 -4.57 -4.68
CA ALA A 163 2.89 -5.53 -3.56
C ALA A 163 1.76 -5.26 -2.58
N SER A 164 1.49 -3.98 -2.28
CA SER A 164 0.41 -3.56 -1.37
C SER A 164 -0.97 -3.88 -1.94
N ILE A 165 -1.22 -3.57 -3.23
CA ILE A 165 -2.45 -3.94 -3.94
C ILE A 165 -2.64 -5.47 -3.90
N ALA A 166 -1.59 -6.23 -4.22
CA ALA A 166 -1.65 -7.70 -4.21
C ALA A 166 -2.00 -8.27 -2.82
N LEU A 167 -1.62 -7.58 -1.75
CA LEU A 167 -1.92 -7.97 -0.38
C LEU A 167 -3.32 -7.56 0.07
N HIS A 168 -3.74 -6.34 -0.20
CA HIS A 168 -4.94 -5.74 0.40
C HIS A 168 -6.18 -5.89 -0.48
N ASP A 169 -6.06 -5.66 -1.78
CA ASP A 169 -7.20 -5.77 -2.70
C ASP A 169 -7.37 -7.22 -3.16
N LYS A 170 -8.19 -7.97 -2.42
CA LYS A 170 -8.45 -9.39 -2.71
C LYS A 170 -9.38 -9.59 -3.90
N GLU A 171 -10.18 -8.58 -4.21
CA GLU A 171 -11.19 -8.60 -5.26
C GLU A 171 -10.64 -8.07 -6.60
N ALA A 172 -9.46 -7.44 -6.59
CA ALA A 172 -8.83 -6.97 -7.84
C ALA A 172 -8.67 -8.12 -8.84
N PRO A 173 -9.05 -7.92 -10.11
CA PRO A 173 -8.93 -8.93 -11.16
C PRO A 173 -7.46 -9.26 -11.45
N ASP A 174 -7.23 -10.36 -12.15
CA ASP A 174 -5.87 -10.87 -12.40
C ASP A 174 -5.14 -10.08 -13.50
N GLU A 175 -5.85 -9.54 -14.47
CA GLU A 175 -5.29 -8.90 -15.67
C GLU A 175 -4.32 -7.75 -15.36
N PRO A 176 -4.61 -6.80 -14.44
CA PRO A 176 -3.67 -5.74 -14.09
C PRO A 176 -2.37 -6.26 -13.47
N PHE A 177 -2.42 -7.37 -12.73
CA PHE A 177 -1.22 -8.01 -12.18
C PHE A 177 -0.41 -8.71 -13.27
N ILE A 178 -1.07 -9.45 -14.18
CA ILE A 178 -0.41 -10.10 -15.32
C ILE A 178 0.26 -9.03 -16.19
N ALA A 179 -0.44 -7.92 -16.49
CA ALA A 179 0.10 -6.80 -17.25
C ALA A 179 1.27 -6.07 -16.54
N SER A 180 1.44 -6.27 -15.22
CA SER A 180 2.54 -5.71 -14.45
C SER A 180 3.78 -6.61 -14.41
N LEU A 181 3.69 -7.90 -14.75
CA LEU A 181 4.84 -8.82 -14.74
C LEU A 181 5.99 -8.37 -15.67
N PRO A 182 5.76 -7.85 -16.88
CA PRO A 182 6.83 -7.28 -17.71
C PRO A 182 7.54 -6.08 -17.09
N LEU A 183 6.87 -5.31 -16.20
CA LEU A 183 7.50 -4.22 -15.46
C LEU A 183 8.48 -4.77 -14.42
N ILE A 184 8.07 -5.84 -13.71
CA ILE A 184 8.92 -6.57 -12.76
C ILE A 184 10.14 -7.12 -13.47
N GLU A 185 9.95 -7.79 -14.61
CA GLU A 185 11.03 -8.41 -15.40
C GLU A 185 12.08 -7.37 -15.82
N ARG A 186 11.64 -6.25 -16.41
CA ARG A 186 12.55 -5.16 -16.80
C ARG A 186 13.29 -4.50 -15.62
N ALA A 187 12.65 -4.41 -14.46
CA ALA A 187 13.26 -3.78 -13.28
C ALA A 187 14.10 -4.76 -12.45
N ALA A 188 14.08 -6.04 -12.76
CA ALA A 188 14.81 -7.05 -11.98
C ALA A 188 16.34 -6.88 -12.05
N SER A 189 16.87 -6.29 -13.15
CA SER A 189 18.28 -5.96 -13.32
C SER A 189 18.72 -4.68 -12.62
N ASP A 190 17.81 -3.94 -11.96
CA ASP A 190 18.18 -2.74 -11.22
C ASP A 190 19.00 -3.13 -9.97
N GLU A 191 20.26 -2.71 -9.93
CA GLU A 191 21.20 -3.10 -8.87
C GLU A 191 20.95 -2.39 -7.55
N ARG A 192 20.22 -1.27 -7.57
CA ARG A 192 19.92 -0.49 -6.36
C ARG A 192 19.13 -1.32 -5.38
N ASN A 193 19.66 -1.41 -4.14
CA ASN A 193 19.14 -2.33 -3.14
C ASN A 193 17.65 -2.11 -2.83
N PHE A 194 17.21 -0.86 -2.77
CA PHE A 194 15.81 -0.56 -2.44
C PHE A 194 14.86 -0.86 -3.61
N VAL A 195 15.30 -0.67 -4.86
CA VAL A 195 14.52 -1.07 -6.04
C VAL A 195 14.42 -2.60 -6.11
N LYS A 196 15.55 -3.30 -6.07
CA LYS A 196 15.63 -4.76 -6.14
C LYS A 196 14.73 -5.45 -5.11
N LYS A 197 14.74 -4.97 -3.87
CA LYS A 197 13.88 -5.49 -2.80
C LYS A 197 12.40 -5.21 -3.06
N GLY A 198 12.05 -4.05 -3.59
CA GLY A 198 10.68 -3.72 -4.00
C GLY A 198 10.17 -4.63 -5.12
N VAL A 199 11.01 -4.84 -6.15
CA VAL A 199 10.72 -5.74 -7.28
C VAL A 199 10.45 -7.16 -6.81
N SER A 200 11.31 -7.71 -5.94
CA SER A 200 11.10 -9.04 -5.34
C SER A 200 9.82 -9.08 -4.51
N TRP A 201 9.52 -8.03 -3.74
CA TRP A 201 8.30 -7.96 -2.93
C TRP A 201 7.05 -8.00 -3.80
N ALA A 202 7.00 -7.24 -4.90
CA ALA A 202 5.89 -7.26 -5.85
C ALA A 202 5.67 -8.66 -6.45
N LEU A 203 6.75 -9.31 -6.93
CA LEU A 203 6.67 -10.65 -7.50
C LEU A 203 6.13 -11.68 -6.50
N ARG A 204 6.62 -11.65 -5.27
CA ARG A 204 6.15 -12.49 -4.17
C ARG A 204 4.68 -12.20 -3.80
N GLY A 205 4.29 -10.92 -3.79
CA GLY A 205 2.91 -10.51 -3.52
C GLY A 205 1.93 -11.09 -4.54
N ILE A 206 2.24 -10.96 -5.83
CA ILE A 206 1.44 -11.55 -6.93
C ILE A 206 1.38 -13.08 -6.79
N GLY A 207 2.52 -13.74 -6.56
CA GLY A 207 2.59 -15.19 -6.43
C GLY A 207 1.89 -15.78 -5.21
N LYS A 208 1.52 -14.95 -4.23
CA LYS A 208 0.74 -15.36 -3.05
C LYS A 208 -0.76 -15.13 -3.17
N ARG A 209 -1.23 -14.51 -4.25
CA ARG A 209 -2.68 -14.34 -4.47
C ARG A 209 -3.36 -15.69 -4.63
N ARG A 210 -4.69 -15.71 -4.40
CA ARG A 210 -5.48 -16.96 -4.45
C ARG A 210 -5.59 -17.54 -5.87
N SER A 211 -5.48 -16.71 -6.90
CA SER A 211 -5.58 -17.13 -8.30
C SER A 211 -4.48 -18.14 -8.66
N PRO A 212 -4.83 -19.34 -9.16
CA PRO A 212 -3.87 -20.31 -9.67
C PRO A 212 -3.09 -19.77 -10.87
N GLU A 213 -3.74 -18.98 -11.71
CA GLU A 213 -3.14 -18.39 -12.93
C GLU A 213 -2.05 -17.37 -12.55
N LEU A 214 -2.32 -16.45 -11.62
CA LEU A 214 -1.31 -15.52 -11.11
C LEU A 214 -0.13 -16.25 -10.47
N ARG A 215 -0.39 -17.30 -9.70
CA ARG A 215 0.69 -18.11 -9.10
C ARG A 215 1.56 -18.77 -10.15
N LYS A 216 0.95 -19.30 -11.21
CA LYS A 216 1.66 -19.91 -12.35
C LYS A 216 2.55 -18.89 -13.05
N HIS A 217 2.00 -17.73 -13.42
CA HIS A 217 2.73 -16.66 -14.09
C HIS A 217 3.87 -16.09 -13.21
N ALA A 218 3.61 -15.82 -11.94
CA ALA A 218 4.63 -15.31 -11.02
C ALA A 218 5.76 -16.32 -10.80
N ARG A 219 5.44 -17.61 -10.67
CA ARG A 219 6.45 -18.67 -10.54
C ARG A 219 7.28 -18.82 -11.83
N ALA A 220 6.64 -18.79 -12.98
CA ALA A 220 7.34 -18.86 -14.27
C ALA A 220 8.32 -17.69 -14.44
N LEU A 221 7.91 -16.47 -14.12
CA LEU A 221 8.80 -15.30 -14.14
C LEU A 221 9.94 -15.46 -13.12
N ALA A 222 9.65 -15.86 -11.89
CA ALA A 222 10.67 -16.06 -10.87
C ALA A 222 11.70 -17.11 -11.28
N THR A 223 11.28 -18.19 -11.97
CA THR A 223 12.18 -19.23 -12.49
C THR A 223 13.09 -18.68 -13.59
N ARG A 224 12.55 -17.91 -14.54
CA ARG A 224 13.38 -17.27 -15.60
C ARG A 224 14.40 -16.30 -14.99
N LEU A 225 13.97 -15.45 -14.05
CA LEU A 225 14.87 -14.52 -13.37
C LEU A 225 15.95 -15.25 -12.57
N ALA A 226 15.63 -16.37 -11.90
CA ALA A 226 16.59 -17.16 -11.13
C ALA A 226 17.68 -17.83 -12.01
N ALA A 227 17.41 -18.03 -13.30
CA ALA A 227 18.35 -18.56 -14.29
C ALA A 227 19.09 -17.45 -15.07
N SER A 228 18.84 -16.15 -14.77
CA SER A 228 19.45 -15.03 -15.46
C SER A 228 20.96 -14.93 -15.19
N GLU A 229 21.72 -14.51 -16.20
CA GLU A 229 23.14 -14.13 -16.06
C GLU A 229 23.31 -12.83 -15.26
N ASP A 230 22.32 -11.96 -15.23
CA ASP A 230 22.32 -10.75 -14.43
C ASP A 230 22.17 -11.07 -12.93
N ALA A 231 23.12 -10.62 -12.13
CA ALA A 231 23.20 -10.97 -10.70
C ALA A 231 21.99 -10.43 -9.90
N SER A 232 21.49 -9.24 -10.26
CA SER A 232 20.34 -8.62 -9.59
C SER A 232 19.06 -9.39 -9.91
N ALA A 233 18.82 -9.66 -11.20
CA ALA A 233 17.67 -10.44 -11.66
C ALA A 233 17.67 -11.85 -11.04
N ARG A 234 18.83 -12.50 -11.05
CA ARG A 234 19.02 -13.82 -10.42
C ARG A 234 18.69 -13.80 -8.92
N TRP A 235 19.11 -12.76 -8.22
CA TRP A 235 18.77 -12.58 -6.80
C TRP A 235 17.26 -12.42 -6.60
N VAL A 236 16.58 -11.58 -7.40
CA VAL A 236 15.12 -11.37 -7.35
C VAL A 236 14.39 -12.69 -7.57
N GLY A 237 14.78 -13.46 -8.60
CA GLY A 237 14.16 -14.74 -8.91
C GLY A 237 14.31 -15.76 -7.77
N ARG A 238 15.52 -15.93 -7.26
CA ARG A 238 15.82 -16.87 -6.15
C ARG A 238 15.11 -16.49 -4.86
N ASP A 239 15.07 -15.19 -4.53
CA ASP A 239 14.35 -14.70 -3.35
C ASP A 239 12.85 -14.96 -3.45
N ALA A 240 12.25 -14.67 -4.64
CA ALA A 240 10.84 -14.93 -4.88
C ALA A 240 10.50 -16.43 -4.80
N LEU A 241 11.28 -17.31 -5.44
CA LEU A 241 11.06 -18.77 -5.41
C LEU A 241 11.13 -19.33 -3.98
N ARG A 242 12.13 -18.91 -3.19
CA ARG A 242 12.28 -19.32 -1.79
C ARG A 242 11.07 -18.96 -0.94
N ASP A 243 10.55 -17.74 -1.11
CA ASP A 243 9.39 -17.26 -0.34
C ASP A 243 8.08 -17.94 -0.78
N LEU A 244 7.89 -18.15 -2.10
CA LEU A 244 6.75 -18.87 -2.64
C LEU A 244 6.72 -20.36 -2.27
N ALA A 245 7.88 -21.01 -2.13
CA ALA A 245 7.96 -22.38 -1.63
C ALA A 245 7.53 -22.48 -0.18
N ARG A 246 7.96 -21.53 0.68
CA ARG A 246 7.55 -21.48 2.10
C ARG A 246 6.04 -21.26 2.26
N ALA A 247 5.44 -20.44 1.40
CA ALA A 247 4.00 -20.18 1.44
C ALA A 247 3.15 -21.41 1.13
N VAL A 248 3.67 -22.34 0.32
CA VAL A 248 3.01 -23.63 0.01
C VAL A 248 3.17 -24.61 1.17
N ALA A 249 4.31 -24.63 1.83
CA ALA A 249 4.63 -25.55 2.93
C ALA A 249 3.98 -25.16 4.27
N ALA A 250 3.54 -23.90 4.43
CA ALA A 250 2.91 -23.45 5.67
C ALA A 250 1.53 -24.12 5.87
N PRO A 251 1.27 -24.84 6.99
CA PRO A 251 -0.01 -25.44 7.25
C PRO A 251 -1.10 -24.36 7.28
N LYS A 252 -2.24 -24.61 6.61
CA LYS A 252 -3.41 -23.73 6.69
C LYS A 252 -3.80 -23.65 8.17
N ARG A 253 -3.52 -22.51 8.84
CA ARG A 253 -4.06 -22.26 10.19
C ARG A 253 -5.56 -22.37 10.13
N SER A 254 -6.11 -23.48 10.65
CA SER A 254 -7.54 -23.69 10.75
C SER A 254 -8.14 -22.59 11.64
N ARG A 255 -9.21 -21.94 11.17
CA ARG A 255 -10.01 -20.96 11.93
C ARG A 255 -10.87 -21.62 13.03
N ALA A 256 -10.42 -22.73 13.60
CA ALA A 256 -11.11 -23.47 14.63
C ALA A 256 -10.36 -23.29 15.97
N SER A 257 -10.57 -22.17 16.67
CA SER A 257 -10.39 -22.07 18.13
C SER A 257 -10.69 -20.66 18.68
N ALA A 258 -11.73 -19.97 18.17
CA ALA A 258 -12.18 -18.72 18.77
C ALA A 258 -13.56 -18.82 19.46
N ASP A 259 -14.20 -20.00 19.46
CA ASP A 259 -15.61 -20.13 19.94
C ASP A 259 -15.79 -20.91 21.24
N THR A 260 -14.71 -21.35 21.89
CA THR A 260 -14.80 -22.15 23.12
C THR A 260 -14.48 -21.40 24.42
N ARG A 261 -14.47 -20.05 24.44
CA ARG A 261 -14.24 -19.26 25.67
C ARG A 261 -15.39 -18.31 26.05
N LYS A 262 -16.61 -18.55 25.59
CA LYS A 262 -17.78 -17.77 26.03
C LYS A 262 -18.89 -18.60 26.71
N SER A 263 -18.57 -19.80 27.20
CA SER A 263 -19.55 -20.57 27.97
C SER A 263 -18.89 -21.10 29.27
N SER A 264 -18.46 -20.21 30.16
CA SER A 264 -18.22 -20.49 31.58
C SER A 264 -17.82 -19.19 32.27
N ARG A 265 -18.80 -18.37 32.59
CA ARG A 265 -18.92 -17.55 33.80
C ARG A 265 -20.20 -16.75 33.78
#